data_80f892f12514c36be8cd7d1b869d3026
#
_entry.id   80f892f12514c36be8cd7d1b869d3026
#
_cell.length_a   1.000
_cell.length_b   1.000
_cell.length_c   1.000
_cell.angle_alpha   90.00
_cell.angle_beta   90.00
_cell.angle_gamma   90.00
#
_symmetry.space_group_name_H-M   'P 1'
#
loop_
_entity.id
_entity.type
_entity.pdbx_description
1 polymer ?
#
loop_
_entity_poly.entity_id
_entity_poly.type
_entity_poly.pdbx_seq_one_letter_code
_entity_poly.pdbx_strand_id
1 'polypeptide(L)'
;MKLNKHLLVFNHVINHGTLSDGKYNIENITAWHDIDGYTCYLGYKDLIMTIYFHNRFDFDYQDKQTVDDFNQLIERYDISTHE
;
A
#
# COMPACT_ATOMS: atom_id res chain seq x y z
N MET A 1 -0.86 -10.19 -11.55
CA MET A 1 -0.47 -9.78 -10.20
C MET A 1 -1.59 -10.06 -9.22
N LYS A 2 -1.24 -10.55 -8.05
CA LYS A 2 -2.24 -10.85 -7.05
C LYS A 2 -2.32 -9.70 -6.05
N LEU A 3 -3.54 -9.34 -5.68
CA LEU A 3 -3.77 -8.26 -4.73
C LEU A 3 -3.65 -8.69 -3.27
N ASN A 4 -3.64 -9.99 -3.00
CA ASN A 4 -3.67 -10.47 -1.61
C ASN A 4 -2.55 -9.88 -0.77
N LYS A 5 -1.34 -9.92 -1.28
CA LYS A 5 -0.20 -9.43 -0.50
C LYS A 5 -0.28 -7.92 -0.31
N HIS A 6 -0.72 -7.20 -1.34
CA HIS A 6 -0.87 -5.74 -1.25
C HIS A 6 -1.90 -5.37 -0.17
N LEU A 7 -3.00 -6.11 -0.13
CA LEU A 7 -4.03 -5.85 0.87
C LEU A 7 -3.55 -6.20 2.28
N LEU A 8 -2.77 -7.26 2.41
CA LEU A 8 -2.20 -7.62 3.70
C LEU A 8 -1.24 -6.55 4.19
N VAL A 9 -0.41 -6.02 3.29
CA VAL A 9 0.51 -4.95 3.65
C VAL A 9 -0.29 -3.69 4.04
N PHE A 10 -1.33 -3.37 3.27
CA PHE A 10 -2.17 -2.23 3.58
C PHE A 10 -2.72 -2.34 5.01
N ASN A 11 -3.30 -3.48 5.35
CA ASN A 11 -3.86 -3.69 6.69
C ASN A 11 -2.78 -3.59 7.76
N HIS A 12 -1.60 -4.12 7.49
CA HIS A 12 -0.52 -4.07 8.44
C HIS A 12 -0.09 -2.62 8.71
N VAL A 13 0.02 -1.82 7.66
CA VAL A 13 0.40 -0.42 7.82
C VAL A 13 -0.67 0.35 8.57
N ILE A 14 -1.93 0.13 8.26
CA ILE A 14 -3.02 0.80 8.97
C ILE A 14 -3.00 0.44 10.46
N ASN A 15 -2.73 -0.81 10.78
CA ASN A 15 -2.80 -1.27 12.18
C ASN A 15 -1.56 -0.94 12.98
N HIS A 16 -0.42 -0.83 12.36
CA HIS A 16 0.86 -0.68 13.07
C HIS A 16 1.63 0.58 12.72
N GLY A 17 1.22 1.29 11.69
CA GLY A 17 1.94 2.46 11.24
C GLY A 17 1.70 3.69 12.11
N THR A 18 2.50 4.70 11.87
CA THR A 18 2.38 5.97 12.58
C THR A 18 1.45 6.89 11.79
N LEU A 19 0.42 7.39 12.45
CA LEU A 19 -0.54 8.28 11.83
C LEU A 19 0.06 9.69 11.70
N SER A 20 0.02 10.23 10.49
CA SER A 20 0.50 11.57 10.21
C SER A 20 -0.29 12.13 9.04
N ASP A 21 -0.93 13.29 9.22
CA ASP A 21 -1.71 13.95 8.17
C ASP A 21 -2.79 13.03 7.57
N GLY A 22 -3.41 12.23 8.43
CA GLY A 22 -4.50 11.36 7.99
C GLY A 22 -4.05 10.10 7.28
N LYS A 23 -2.76 9.84 7.24
CA LYS A 23 -2.20 8.67 6.58
C LYS A 23 -1.30 7.92 7.54
N TYR A 24 -1.26 6.60 7.37
CA TYR A 24 -0.42 5.75 8.21
C TYR A 24 0.87 5.41 7.47
N ASN A 25 1.98 5.41 8.20
CA ASN A 25 3.30 5.22 7.62
C ASN A 25 4.09 4.15 8.35
N ILE A 26 4.68 3.23 7.59
CA ILE A 26 5.67 2.30 8.10
C ILE A 26 6.81 2.29 7.08
N GLU A 27 8.02 2.59 7.55
CA GLU A 27 9.19 2.62 6.70
C GLU A 27 8.91 3.53 5.51
N ASN A 28 8.92 3.00 4.31
CA ASN A 28 8.72 3.81 3.11
C ASN A 28 7.32 3.68 2.53
N ILE A 29 6.43 3.00 3.22
CA ILE A 29 5.08 2.75 2.71
C ILE A 29 4.08 3.59 3.49
N THR A 30 3.19 4.25 2.75
CA THR A 30 2.10 5.03 3.32
C THR A 30 0.79 4.37 2.93
N ALA A 31 -0.17 4.32 3.84
CA ALA A 31 -1.47 3.71 3.58
C ALA A 31 -2.58 4.59 4.07
N TRP A 32 -3.63 4.71 3.27
CA TRP A 32 -4.83 5.45 3.66
C TRP A 32 -6.01 4.97 2.82
N HIS A 33 -7.21 5.41 3.19
CA HIS A 33 -8.40 5.06 2.41
C HIS A 33 -9.31 6.27 2.30
N ASP A 34 -10.24 6.19 1.35
CA ASP A 34 -11.21 7.26 1.13
C ASP A 34 -12.21 7.33 2.27
N ILE A 35 -12.95 8.42 2.30
CA ILE A 35 -13.99 8.63 3.30
C ILE A 35 -15.02 7.49 3.28
N ASP A 36 -15.33 6.98 2.08
CA ASP A 36 -16.30 5.91 1.96
C ASP A 36 -15.77 4.56 2.43
N GLY A 37 -14.45 4.43 2.57
CA GLY A 37 -13.85 3.19 3.03
C GLY A 37 -13.77 2.09 1.99
N TYR A 38 -14.19 2.35 0.75
CA TYR A 38 -14.16 1.32 -0.28
C TYR A 38 -12.92 1.35 -1.15
N THR A 39 -12.21 2.46 -1.14
CA THR A 39 -11.02 2.62 -1.95
C THR A 39 -9.83 2.77 -1.04
N CYS A 40 -8.80 1.95 -1.28
CA CYS A 40 -7.59 1.95 -0.47
C CYS A 40 -6.41 2.44 -1.29
N TYR A 41 -5.47 3.08 -0.63
CA TYR A 41 -4.29 3.61 -1.29
C TYR A 41 -3.03 3.16 -0.59
N LEU A 42 -2.01 2.84 -1.39
CA LEU A 42 -0.65 2.60 -0.90
C LEU A 42 0.28 3.55 -1.62
N GLY A 43 1.09 4.26 -0.87
CA GLY A 43 2.05 5.21 -1.43
C GLY A 43 3.47 4.76 -1.21
N TYR A 44 4.34 5.01 -2.20
CA TYR A 44 5.74 4.66 -2.14
C TYR A 44 6.50 5.57 -3.11
N LYS A 45 7.32 6.47 -2.59
CA LYS A 45 8.03 7.45 -3.41
C LYS A 45 7.04 8.23 -4.28
N ASP A 46 7.24 8.23 -5.61
CA ASP A 46 6.36 8.93 -6.53
C ASP A 46 5.14 8.10 -6.94
N LEU A 47 5.00 6.90 -6.39
CA LEU A 47 3.96 5.96 -6.81
C LEU A 47 2.79 5.98 -5.83
N ILE A 48 1.58 5.94 -6.38
CA ILE A 48 0.38 5.71 -5.59
C ILE A 48 -0.37 4.56 -6.24
N MET A 49 -0.58 3.49 -5.49
CA MET A 49 -1.39 2.38 -5.94
C MET A 49 -2.79 2.56 -5.37
N THR A 50 -3.79 2.59 -6.24
CA THR A 50 -5.19 2.68 -5.83
C THR A 50 -5.80 1.29 -5.96
N ILE A 51 -6.40 0.80 -4.88
CA ILE A 51 -7.03 -0.50 -4.87
C ILE A 51 -8.51 -0.28 -4.72
N TYR A 52 -9.25 -0.66 -5.76
CA TYR A 52 -10.68 -0.46 -5.81
C TYR A 52 -11.43 -1.70 -5.32
N PHE A 53 -12.70 -1.53 -5.07
CA PHE A 53 -13.60 -2.62 -4.80
C PHE A 53 -13.55 -3.60 -5.98
N HIS A 54 -13.80 -4.86 -5.78
CA HIS A 54 -13.83 -5.91 -6.82
C HIS A 54 -12.46 -6.26 -7.41
N ASN A 55 -11.43 -6.15 -6.61
CA ASN A 55 -10.08 -6.58 -7.03
C ASN A 55 -9.50 -5.79 -8.21
N ARG A 56 -9.91 -4.56 -8.36
CA ARG A 56 -9.33 -3.68 -9.38
C ARG A 56 -8.28 -2.81 -8.76
N PHE A 57 -7.29 -2.43 -9.56
CA PHE A 57 -6.24 -1.54 -9.06
C PHE A 57 -5.65 -0.73 -10.20
N ASP A 58 -5.03 0.39 -9.84
CA ASP A 58 -4.29 1.24 -10.76
C ASP A 58 -3.03 1.70 -10.09
N PHE A 59 -2.01 2.00 -10.89
CA PHE A 59 -0.80 2.63 -10.42
C PHE A 59 -0.67 4.02 -11.04
N ASP A 60 -0.35 5.02 -10.21
CA ASP A 60 -0.02 6.35 -10.66
C ASP A 60 1.43 6.57 -10.31
N TYR A 61 2.28 6.80 -11.30
CA TYR A 61 3.72 6.87 -11.09
C TYR A 61 4.37 7.71 -12.18
N GLN A 62 5.57 8.19 -11.90
CA GLN A 62 6.35 8.92 -12.89
C GLN A 62 7.45 8.06 -13.48
N ASP A 63 7.97 7.11 -12.71
CA ASP A 63 9.05 6.25 -13.17
C ASP A 63 8.59 4.80 -13.04
N LYS A 64 8.58 4.10 -14.18
CA LYS A 64 8.14 2.71 -14.19
C LYS A 64 8.99 1.82 -13.28
N GLN A 65 10.25 2.18 -13.09
CA GLN A 65 11.11 1.42 -12.19
C GLN A 65 10.55 1.43 -10.77
N THR A 66 9.89 2.51 -10.38
CA THR A 66 9.28 2.59 -9.06
C THR A 66 8.19 1.54 -8.87
N VAL A 67 7.46 1.22 -9.95
CA VAL A 67 6.44 0.18 -9.88
C VAL A 67 7.10 -1.17 -9.59
N ASP A 68 8.19 -1.48 -10.28
CA ASP A 68 8.89 -2.74 -10.07
C ASP A 68 9.48 -2.81 -8.67
N ASP A 69 10.06 -1.71 -8.21
CA ASP A 69 10.65 -1.65 -6.87
C ASP A 69 9.57 -1.84 -5.81
N PHE A 70 8.43 -1.20 -6.01
CA PHE A 70 7.32 -1.30 -5.07
C PHE A 70 6.82 -2.74 -4.99
N ASN A 71 6.62 -3.38 -6.14
CA ASN A 71 6.12 -4.76 -6.14
C ASN A 71 7.11 -5.71 -5.48
N GLN A 72 8.40 -5.50 -5.67
CA GLN A 72 9.41 -6.30 -4.98
C GLN A 72 9.38 -6.06 -3.49
N LEU A 73 9.21 -4.81 -3.08
CA LEU A 73 9.11 -4.48 -1.67
C LEU A 73 7.92 -5.19 -1.03
N ILE A 74 6.77 -5.16 -1.71
CA ILE A 74 5.58 -5.83 -1.21
C ILE A 74 5.82 -7.33 -1.08
N GLU A 75 6.45 -7.94 -2.08
CA GLU A 75 6.72 -9.37 -2.06
C GLU A 75 7.57 -9.77 -0.86
N ARG A 76 8.52 -8.91 -0.50
CA ARG A 76 9.44 -9.21 0.59
C ARG A 76 8.98 -8.69 1.94
N TYR A 77 7.86 -7.99 1.97
CA TYR A 77 7.35 -7.42 3.21
C TYR A 77 6.96 -8.54 4.15
N ASP A 78 7.49 -8.47 5.37
CA ASP A 78 7.27 -9.53 6.34
C ASP A 78 6.13 -9.13 7.28
N ILE A 79 5.00 -9.78 7.12
CA ILE A 79 3.83 -9.49 7.92
C ILE A 79 3.68 -10.46 9.08
N SER A 80 4.41 -11.55 9.04
CA SER A 80 4.17 -12.65 9.96
C SER A 80 4.82 -12.49 11.32
N THR A 81 5.61 -11.47 11.46
CA THR A 81 6.43 -11.37 12.64
C THR A 81 5.74 -10.84 13.85
N HIS A 82 4.50 -10.40 13.65
CA HIS A 82 3.93 -9.81 14.74
C HIS A 82 2.83 -10.50 15.15
N GLU A 83 2.83 -10.98 15.75
CA GLU A 83 1.93 -11.46 16.26
C GLU A 83 2.01 -11.71 17.11
#